data_ba896ba72b71262902dbd6db36a7f104
#
_entry.id   ba896ba72b71262902dbd6db36a7f104
#
_cell.length_a   1.000
_cell.length_b   1.000
_cell.length_c   1.000
_cell.angle_alpha   90.00
_cell.angle_beta   90.00
_cell.angle_gamma   90.00
#
_symmetry.space_group_name_H-M   'P 1'
#
loop_
_entity.id
_entity.type
_entity.pdbx_description
1 polymer ?
#
loop_
_entity_poly.entity_id
_entity_poly.type
_entity_poly.pdbx_seq_one_letter_code
_entity_poly.pdbx_strand_id
1 'polypeptide(L)'
;MLGSTSCSKDDDDDNNNQNNNNVVVNPTDEDDIKETAKYNFFGAELYSNETFTYGKFEAKMKMAYAPGCISSMFLYYNDSYKGNGEVWNEIDIEVIGKEPNGFQSNIITGKLEKKVTSEKIHKIDSPVADNFHIYTVEWTPDYVAWFLDGKEIRRSDASNDTKKQVAALVKPQSLRFNIWSSASTEWVGTLYQKNIPITQEIDYIKVYDYDTETGTFTEKWTDEFDSFDSKRWGRGNWTMENVLERPKNVVVEDGILKLKLTKELK
;
A
#
# COMPACT_ATOMS: atom_id res chain seq x y z
N MET A 1 4.42 -0.61 77.49
CA MET A 1 5.79 -0.30 77.93
C MET A 1 6.51 0.11 76.65
N LEU A 2 6.67 1.39 76.49
CA LEU A 2 7.92 2.14 76.68
C LEU A 2 8.96 1.69 75.63
N GLY A 3 9.52 2.44 74.82
CA GLY A 3 9.78 3.89 74.64
C GLY A 3 10.60 4.04 73.39
N SER A 4 10.34 5.03 72.65
CA SER A 4 10.96 6.36 72.58
C SER A 4 12.36 6.42 71.96
N THR A 5 12.39 7.31 70.96
CA THR A 5 13.42 8.34 70.64
C THR A 5 14.64 7.85 69.87
N SER A 6 15.21 8.57 68.92
CA SER A 6 15.13 9.97 68.51
C SER A 6 16.03 10.16 67.30
N CYS A 7 15.67 11.16 66.46
CA CYS A 7 16.51 12.12 65.72
C CYS A 7 17.98 11.82 65.43
N SER A 8 18.36 12.02 64.15
CA SER A 8 19.12 13.16 63.59
C SER A 8 19.45 12.85 62.13
N LYS A 9 19.06 13.69 61.21
CA LYS A 9 19.75 14.75 60.53
C LYS A 9 20.98 14.35 59.70
N ASP A 10 20.83 14.73 58.46
CA ASP A 10 21.76 15.29 57.47
C ASP A 10 22.55 14.24 56.67
N ASP A 11 22.60 14.23 55.37
CA ASP A 11 23.03 15.23 54.43
C ASP A 11 22.82 14.72 53.00
N ASP A 12 22.65 15.66 52.13
CA ASP A 12 22.78 15.75 50.68
C ASP A 12 23.42 14.58 49.93
N ASP A 13 22.72 14.08 48.87
CA ASP A 13 23.41 13.79 47.63
C ASP A 13 22.48 13.88 46.43
N ASP A 14 22.94 14.71 45.51
CA ASP A 14 22.45 14.94 44.16
C ASP A 14 22.09 13.65 43.41
N ASN A 15 20.83 13.45 43.12
CA ASN A 15 20.43 12.46 42.14
C ASN A 15 19.85 13.16 40.92
N ASN A 16 20.75 13.41 40.01
CA ASN A 16 20.52 13.91 38.67
C ASN A 16 19.64 12.91 37.88
N ASN A 17 18.33 12.97 38.11
CA ASN A 17 17.36 12.20 37.38
C ASN A 17 17.15 12.86 36.01
N GLN A 18 17.99 12.49 35.02
CA GLN A 18 17.74 12.80 33.63
C GLN A 18 16.49 12.04 33.18
N ASN A 19 15.35 12.67 33.36
CA ASN A 19 14.13 12.31 32.67
C ASN A 19 14.38 12.46 31.18
N ASN A 20 14.75 11.37 30.50
CA ASN A 20 14.59 11.21 29.07
C ASN A 20 13.09 11.18 28.76
N ASN A 21 12.47 12.32 28.81
CA ASN A 21 11.21 12.55 28.14
C ASN A 21 11.51 12.43 26.63
N ASN A 22 11.29 11.24 26.07
CA ASN A 22 11.02 11.08 24.66
C ASN A 22 9.74 11.86 24.37
N VAL A 23 9.90 13.16 24.13
CA VAL A 23 8.87 14.00 23.56
C VAL A 23 8.66 13.42 22.16
N VAL A 24 7.56 12.70 21.99
CA VAL A 24 7.00 12.42 20.67
C VAL A 24 6.68 13.78 20.09
N VAL A 25 7.63 14.34 19.35
CA VAL A 25 7.45 15.61 18.64
C VAL A 25 6.37 15.32 17.60
N ASN A 26 5.19 15.82 17.87
CA ASN A 26 4.09 15.83 16.92
C ASN A 26 4.56 16.66 15.71
N PRO A 27 4.67 16.10 14.49
CA PRO A 27 5.26 16.80 13.35
C PRO A 27 4.25 17.72 12.68
N THR A 28 3.83 18.74 13.38
CA THR A 28 3.18 19.95 12.85
C THR A 28 4.17 21.12 12.88
N ASP A 29 5.44 20.81 12.71
CA ASP A 29 6.47 21.81 12.73
C ASP A 29 6.45 22.55 11.37
N GLU A 30 6.19 23.84 11.40
CA GLU A 30 6.24 24.71 10.21
C GLU A 30 7.58 24.58 9.46
N ASP A 31 8.66 24.26 10.18
CA ASP A 31 9.99 24.08 9.60
C ASP A 31 10.07 22.78 8.77
N ASP A 32 9.45 21.68 9.19
CA ASP A 32 9.36 20.45 8.38
C ASP A 32 8.56 20.66 7.10
N ILE A 33 7.49 21.44 7.15
CA ILE A 33 6.69 21.79 5.97
C ILE A 33 7.51 22.66 5.00
N LYS A 34 8.19 23.68 5.51
CA LYS A 34 9.06 24.56 4.71
C LYS A 34 10.22 23.78 4.09
N GLU A 35 10.83 22.85 4.84
CA GLU A 35 11.90 22.01 4.34
C GLU A 35 11.38 21.05 3.25
N THR A 36 10.23 20.41 3.47
CA THR A 36 9.58 19.50 2.51
C THR A 36 9.28 20.20 1.18
N ALA A 37 8.85 21.47 1.21
CA ALA A 37 8.55 22.27 0.03
C ALA A 37 9.74 22.48 -0.91
N LYS A 38 10.98 22.26 -0.47
CA LYS A 38 12.20 22.37 -1.28
C LYS A 38 12.43 21.15 -2.19
N TYR A 39 11.66 20.07 -2.03
CA TYR A 39 11.88 18.83 -2.75
C TYR A 39 10.77 18.54 -3.77
N ASN A 40 11.15 17.87 -4.87
CA ASN A 40 10.25 17.11 -5.71
C ASN A 40 10.27 15.65 -5.28
N PHE A 41 9.12 15.00 -5.33
CA PHE A 41 8.98 13.59 -4.98
C PHE A 41 8.70 12.75 -6.23
N PHE A 42 9.23 11.53 -6.24
CA PHE A 42 9.17 10.62 -7.38
C PHE A 42 8.78 9.24 -6.90
N GLY A 43 7.65 8.77 -7.41
CA GLY A 43 7.11 7.45 -7.15
C GLY A 43 7.64 6.37 -8.09
N ALA A 44 7.01 5.21 -8.02
CA ALA A 44 7.26 4.06 -8.87
C ALA A 44 5.97 3.30 -9.12
N GLU A 45 5.74 2.86 -10.36
CA GLU A 45 4.69 1.89 -10.68
C GLU A 45 5.23 0.79 -11.59
N LEU A 46 4.91 -0.47 -11.23
CA LEU A 46 5.04 -1.65 -12.06
C LEU A 46 3.64 -2.02 -12.57
N TYR A 47 3.50 -2.36 -13.85
CA TYR A 47 2.25 -2.87 -14.39
C TYR A 47 2.47 -4.04 -15.34
N SER A 48 1.54 -5.01 -15.35
CA SER A 48 1.57 -6.09 -16.32
C SER A 48 1.20 -5.59 -17.71
N ASN A 49 1.93 -6.05 -18.72
CA ASN A 49 1.58 -5.81 -20.13
C ASN A 49 0.35 -6.62 -20.57
N GLU A 50 0.13 -7.77 -19.90
CA GLU A 50 -1.08 -8.58 -20.03
C GLU A 50 -2.20 -8.02 -19.15
N THR A 51 -3.44 -8.18 -19.62
CA THR A 51 -4.65 -7.87 -18.84
C THR A 51 -5.44 -9.14 -18.57
N PHE A 52 -6.14 -9.17 -17.44
CA PHE A 52 -6.86 -10.33 -16.94
C PHE A 52 -8.34 -10.02 -16.79
N THR A 53 -9.19 -10.98 -17.11
CA THR A 53 -10.59 -11.02 -16.72
C THR A 53 -10.75 -12.23 -15.83
N TYR A 54 -10.93 -11.97 -14.53
CA TYR A 54 -10.87 -12.96 -13.46
C TYR A 54 -9.47 -13.55 -13.25
N GLY A 55 -9.26 -14.19 -12.13
CA GLY A 55 -8.01 -14.82 -11.74
C GLY A 55 -7.73 -14.74 -10.25
N LYS A 56 -6.62 -15.36 -9.85
CA LYS A 56 -6.03 -15.18 -8.53
C LYS A 56 -4.65 -14.56 -8.69
N PHE A 57 -4.41 -13.51 -7.92
CA PHE A 57 -3.20 -12.69 -7.97
C PHE A 57 -2.58 -12.71 -6.60
N GLU A 58 -1.37 -13.22 -6.50
CA GLU A 58 -0.64 -13.39 -5.25
C GLU A 58 0.71 -12.70 -5.36
N ALA A 59 1.10 -11.95 -4.34
CA ALA A 59 2.44 -11.39 -4.25
C ALA A 59 2.97 -11.48 -2.81
N LYS A 60 4.23 -11.89 -2.66
CA LYS A 60 4.93 -11.82 -1.38
C LYS A 60 5.67 -10.50 -1.31
N MET A 61 5.18 -9.61 -0.45
CA MET A 61 5.63 -8.22 -0.39
C MET A 61 5.90 -7.76 1.03
N LYS A 62 6.92 -6.93 1.18
CA LYS A 62 7.08 -6.04 2.31
C LYS A 62 6.63 -4.65 1.87
N MET A 63 5.46 -4.26 2.36
CA MET A 63 4.83 -2.99 1.99
C MET A 63 5.59 -1.83 2.62
N ALA A 64 5.64 -0.70 1.92
CA ALA A 64 6.21 0.52 2.46
C ALA A 64 5.17 1.27 3.32
N TYR A 65 5.65 1.90 4.38
CA TYR A 65 4.85 2.78 5.23
C TYR A 65 5.59 4.06 5.57
N ALA A 66 4.96 5.19 5.31
CA ALA A 66 5.31 6.49 5.88
C ALA A 66 4.10 7.42 5.80
N PRO A 67 3.94 8.36 6.76
CA PRO A 67 2.90 9.38 6.65
C PRO A 67 2.93 10.10 5.30
N GLY A 68 1.77 10.25 4.67
CA GLY A 68 1.62 10.87 3.36
C GLY A 68 1.85 9.95 2.17
N CYS A 69 2.17 8.67 2.38
CA CYS A 69 2.48 7.72 1.31
C CYS A 69 1.42 6.62 1.18
N ILE A 70 1.35 6.05 0.00
CA ILE A 70 0.59 4.85 -0.33
C ILE A 70 1.53 3.84 -0.96
N SER A 71 1.39 2.56 -0.58
CA SER A 71 2.07 1.41 -1.16
C SER A 71 1.01 0.38 -1.50
N SER A 72 0.94 -0.08 -2.76
CA SER A 72 -0.22 -0.85 -3.21
C SER A 72 0.09 -2.04 -4.10
N MET A 73 -0.90 -2.93 -4.19
CA MET A 73 -1.11 -3.95 -5.22
C MET A 73 -2.56 -3.80 -5.69
N PHE A 74 -2.79 -3.68 -6.99
CA PHE A 74 -4.14 -3.45 -7.50
C PHE A 74 -4.34 -4.01 -8.90
N LEU A 75 -5.60 -4.20 -9.25
CA LEU A 75 -6.05 -4.50 -10.60
C LEU A 75 -6.74 -3.26 -11.16
N TYR A 76 -6.45 -2.88 -12.41
CA TYR A 76 -6.92 -1.65 -12.99
C TYR A 76 -7.25 -1.79 -14.47
N TYR A 77 -8.45 -1.36 -14.86
CA TYR A 77 -8.79 -1.20 -16.27
C TYR A 77 -8.10 0.03 -16.84
N ASN A 78 -7.22 -0.18 -17.80
CA ASN A 78 -6.27 0.82 -18.30
C ASN A 78 -6.92 2.09 -18.88
N ASP A 79 -8.19 2.04 -19.24
CA ASP A 79 -8.92 3.17 -19.79
C ASP A 79 -9.88 3.85 -18.79
N SER A 80 -9.91 3.41 -17.52
CA SER A 80 -10.78 3.98 -16.47
C SER A 80 -10.64 5.50 -16.33
N TYR A 81 -9.43 6.04 -16.51
CA TYR A 81 -9.16 7.47 -16.37
C TYR A 81 -9.66 8.33 -17.54
N LYS A 82 -10.01 7.74 -18.68
CA LYS A 82 -10.30 8.51 -19.92
C LYS A 82 -11.63 9.27 -19.86
N GLY A 83 -12.54 8.90 -18.96
CA GLY A 83 -13.90 9.45 -18.98
C GLY A 83 -14.63 9.07 -20.28
N ASN A 84 -15.40 9.99 -20.87
CA ASN A 84 -16.12 9.79 -22.14
C ASN A 84 -17.04 8.56 -22.17
N GLY A 85 -17.60 8.19 -21.01
CA GLY A 85 -18.48 7.04 -20.87
C GLY A 85 -17.79 5.74 -20.50
N GLU A 86 -16.45 5.69 -20.47
CA GLU A 86 -15.72 4.52 -19.97
C GLU A 86 -16.06 4.25 -18.50
N VAL A 87 -16.15 2.97 -18.18
CA VAL A 87 -16.37 2.54 -16.80
C VAL A 87 -15.06 2.56 -16.02
N TRP A 88 -15.17 2.81 -14.71
CA TRP A 88 -14.07 2.60 -13.78
C TRP A 88 -14.13 1.18 -13.26
N ASN A 89 -13.05 0.40 -13.41
CA ASN A 89 -12.91 -0.92 -12.82
C ASN A 89 -11.54 -1.04 -12.15
N GLU A 90 -11.54 -1.26 -10.82
CA GLU A 90 -10.34 -1.34 -9.99
C GLU A 90 -10.60 -2.19 -8.74
N ILE A 91 -9.59 -2.95 -8.31
CA ILE A 91 -9.61 -3.76 -7.09
C ILE A 91 -8.28 -3.54 -6.37
N ASP A 92 -8.32 -3.10 -5.09
CA ASP A 92 -7.15 -2.57 -4.41
C ASP A 92 -6.78 -3.33 -3.14
N ILE A 93 -5.47 -3.39 -2.89
CA ILE A 93 -4.81 -3.54 -1.60
C ILE A 93 -3.87 -2.35 -1.44
N GLU A 94 -4.07 -1.53 -0.40
CA GLU A 94 -3.30 -0.32 -0.17
C GLU A 94 -2.87 -0.22 1.30
N VAL A 95 -1.58 -0.04 1.53
CA VAL A 95 -1.06 0.42 2.82
C VAL A 95 -1.01 1.94 2.76
N ILE A 96 -1.80 2.58 3.62
CA ILE A 96 -1.94 4.03 3.66
C ILE A 96 -1.19 4.63 4.84
N GLY A 97 -0.65 5.83 4.67
CA GLY A 97 0.27 6.45 5.61
C GLY A 97 -0.28 6.77 7.01
N LYS A 98 -1.57 6.51 7.27
CA LYS A 98 -2.17 6.61 8.61
C LYS A 98 -2.34 5.26 9.32
N GLU A 99 -2.10 4.14 8.64
CA GLU A 99 -2.38 2.79 9.14
C GLU A 99 -1.14 1.91 9.10
N PRO A 100 -0.21 2.04 10.07
CA PRO A 100 1.02 1.25 10.09
C PRO A 100 0.75 -0.25 10.29
N ASN A 101 -0.35 -0.60 10.97
CA ASN A 101 -0.72 -1.97 11.33
C ASN A 101 -1.97 -2.40 10.56
N GLY A 102 -1.99 -2.20 9.25
CA GLY A 102 -3.14 -2.57 8.46
C GLY A 102 -2.99 -2.22 6.99
N PHE A 103 -3.99 -2.63 6.23
CA PHE A 103 -4.15 -2.23 4.83
C PHE A 103 -5.61 -1.94 4.53
N GLN A 104 -5.83 -1.16 3.49
CA GLN A 104 -7.15 -0.91 2.93
C GLN A 104 -7.39 -1.85 1.76
N SER A 105 -8.57 -2.47 1.69
CA SER A 105 -9.07 -3.12 0.49
C SER A 105 -10.20 -2.31 -0.10
N ASN A 106 -10.32 -2.29 -1.43
CA ASN A 106 -11.37 -1.53 -2.10
C ASN A 106 -11.82 -2.22 -3.39
N ILE A 107 -13.04 -1.91 -3.83
CA ILE A 107 -13.50 -2.07 -5.21
C ILE A 107 -13.98 -0.69 -5.66
N ILE A 108 -13.48 -0.23 -6.81
CA ILE A 108 -13.90 1.01 -7.41
C ILE A 108 -14.56 0.71 -8.75
N THR A 109 -15.80 1.14 -8.88
CA THR A 109 -16.61 1.00 -10.10
C THR A 109 -17.30 2.32 -10.45
N GLY A 110 -18.17 2.30 -11.46
CA GLY A 110 -18.89 3.50 -11.89
C GLY A 110 -18.19 4.18 -13.06
N LYS A 111 -18.06 5.50 -13.01
CA LYS A 111 -17.39 6.32 -14.04
C LYS A 111 -16.47 7.33 -13.40
N LEU A 112 -15.56 7.92 -14.17
CA LEU A 112 -14.62 8.93 -13.67
C LEU A 112 -15.29 10.03 -12.84
N GLU A 113 -16.43 10.55 -13.32
CA GLU A 113 -17.16 11.65 -12.68
C GLU A 113 -18.01 11.20 -11.49
N LYS A 114 -18.29 9.90 -11.38
CA LYS A 114 -19.12 9.31 -10.32
C LYS A 114 -18.65 7.90 -9.99
N LYS A 115 -17.56 7.84 -9.24
CA LYS A 115 -17.04 6.57 -8.72
C LYS A 115 -17.91 6.02 -7.60
N VAL A 116 -17.98 4.70 -7.53
CA VAL A 116 -18.60 3.94 -6.44
C VAL A 116 -17.49 3.17 -5.76
N THR A 117 -17.25 3.44 -4.49
CA THR A 117 -16.18 2.82 -3.70
C THR A 117 -16.74 1.97 -2.56
N SER A 118 -15.95 1.02 -2.07
CA SER A 118 -16.29 0.19 -0.92
C SER A 118 -15.06 -0.10 -0.07
N GLU A 119 -14.26 0.92 0.17
CA GLU A 119 -13.03 0.86 0.96
C GLU A 119 -13.28 0.30 2.37
N LYS A 120 -12.35 -0.51 2.85
CA LYS A 120 -12.38 -1.10 4.18
C LYS A 120 -10.98 -1.28 4.73
N ILE A 121 -10.73 -0.72 5.93
CA ILE A 121 -9.47 -0.92 6.66
C ILE A 121 -9.49 -2.26 7.39
N HIS A 122 -8.39 -3.01 7.27
CA HIS A 122 -8.15 -4.27 7.96
C HIS A 122 -6.94 -4.11 8.87
N LYS A 123 -7.16 -4.31 10.17
CA LYS A 123 -6.08 -4.30 11.16
C LYS A 123 -5.37 -5.65 11.18
N ILE A 124 -4.06 -5.62 11.35
CA ILE A 124 -3.20 -6.79 11.56
C ILE A 124 -2.36 -6.59 12.81
N ASP A 125 -1.81 -7.70 13.35
CA ASP A 125 -1.14 -7.68 14.67
C ASP A 125 0.28 -7.08 14.64
N SER A 126 0.85 -6.85 13.45
CA SER A 126 2.20 -6.30 13.28
C SER A 126 2.22 -5.21 12.21
N PRO A 127 3.21 -4.29 12.24
CA PRO A 127 3.38 -3.32 11.17
C PRO A 127 3.66 -3.99 9.81
N VAL A 128 2.94 -3.56 8.78
CA VAL A 128 3.01 -4.12 7.41
C VAL A 128 4.36 -3.90 6.73
N ALA A 129 5.16 -2.94 7.22
CA ALA A 129 6.47 -2.61 6.68
C ALA A 129 7.62 -3.38 7.35
N ASP A 130 7.37 -4.17 8.40
CA ASP A 130 8.44 -4.87 9.14
C ASP A 130 8.82 -6.18 8.47
N ASN A 131 7.86 -6.89 7.88
CA ASN A 131 8.05 -8.22 7.34
C ASN A 131 7.42 -8.38 5.95
N PHE A 132 7.86 -9.43 5.24
CA PHE A 132 7.16 -9.91 4.06
C PHE A 132 5.89 -10.64 4.47
N HIS A 133 4.80 -10.33 3.78
CA HIS A 133 3.51 -11.00 3.87
C HIS A 133 3.05 -11.44 2.49
N ILE A 134 2.21 -12.46 2.42
CA ILE A 134 1.58 -12.91 1.16
C ILE A 134 0.23 -12.24 1.05
N TYR A 135 0.10 -11.30 0.11
CA TYR A 135 -1.13 -10.64 -0.25
C TYR A 135 -1.75 -11.35 -1.44
N THR A 136 -3.04 -11.65 -1.37
CA THR A 136 -3.74 -12.32 -2.46
C THR A 136 -5.09 -11.66 -2.73
N VAL A 137 -5.42 -11.48 -4.02
CA VAL A 137 -6.74 -11.13 -4.51
C VAL A 137 -7.26 -12.28 -5.37
N GLU A 138 -8.44 -12.77 -5.08
CA GLU A 138 -9.24 -13.62 -5.97
C GLU A 138 -10.36 -12.78 -6.58
N TRP A 139 -10.43 -12.76 -7.91
CA TRP A 139 -11.49 -12.13 -8.66
C TRP A 139 -12.15 -13.15 -9.57
N THR A 140 -13.45 -13.36 -9.37
CA THR A 140 -14.28 -14.30 -10.13
C THR A 140 -15.56 -13.57 -10.60
N PRO A 141 -16.41 -14.18 -11.43
CA PRO A 141 -17.72 -13.63 -11.76
C PRO A 141 -18.61 -13.40 -10.52
N ASP A 142 -18.42 -14.21 -9.46
CA ASP A 142 -19.33 -14.29 -8.32
C ASP A 142 -18.83 -13.52 -7.11
N TYR A 143 -17.51 -13.30 -6.99
CA TYR A 143 -16.93 -12.63 -5.83
C TYR A 143 -15.56 -12.00 -6.12
N VAL A 144 -15.19 -11.05 -5.25
CA VAL A 144 -13.81 -10.61 -5.02
C VAL A 144 -13.46 -10.92 -3.57
N ALA A 145 -12.31 -11.57 -3.34
CA ALA A 145 -11.84 -11.89 -1.99
C ALA A 145 -10.38 -11.49 -1.81
N TRP A 146 -10.05 -11.03 -0.60
CA TRP A 146 -8.71 -10.60 -0.20
C TRP A 146 -8.19 -11.50 0.90
N PHE A 147 -6.93 -11.89 0.78
CA PHE A 147 -6.26 -12.77 1.75
C PHE A 147 -4.94 -12.13 2.18
N LEU A 148 -4.57 -12.39 3.42
CA LEU A 148 -3.26 -12.11 3.97
C LEU A 148 -2.70 -13.39 4.59
N ASP A 149 -1.51 -13.82 4.15
CA ASP A 149 -0.83 -15.05 4.58
C ASP A 149 -1.76 -16.30 4.51
N GLY A 150 -2.54 -16.38 3.43
CA GLY A 150 -3.49 -17.47 3.17
C GLY A 150 -4.81 -17.39 3.94
N LYS A 151 -4.97 -16.42 4.84
CA LYS A 151 -6.23 -16.22 5.58
C LYS A 151 -7.13 -15.24 4.84
N GLU A 152 -8.38 -15.62 4.57
CA GLU A 152 -9.37 -14.69 4.01
C GLU A 152 -9.68 -13.56 5.02
N ILE A 153 -9.48 -12.32 4.57
CA ILE A 153 -9.69 -11.10 5.36
C ILE A 153 -11.02 -10.42 4.98
N ARG A 154 -11.37 -10.48 3.70
CA ARG A 154 -12.60 -9.89 3.16
C ARG A 154 -13.07 -10.70 1.97
N ARG A 155 -14.39 -10.80 1.85
CA ARG A 155 -15.09 -11.27 0.63
C ARG A 155 -16.21 -10.28 0.30
N SER A 156 -16.35 -9.94 -0.97
CA SER A 156 -17.49 -9.22 -1.53
C SER A 156 -18.17 -10.11 -2.54
N ASP A 157 -19.44 -10.44 -2.33
CA ASP A 157 -20.24 -11.33 -3.15
C ASP A 157 -21.72 -10.92 -3.13
N ALA A 158 -22.59 -11.70 -3.77
CA ALA A 158 -24.01 -11.39 -3.87
C ALA A 158 -24.73 -11.23 -2.52
N SER A 159 -24.17 -11.78 -1.42
CA SER A 159 -24.77 -11.69 -0.08
C SER A 159 -24.51 -10.36 0.62
N ASN A 160 -23.43 -9.65 0.25
CA ASN A 160 -22.97 -8.45 0.93
C ASN A 160 -22.62 -7.27 0.01
N ASP A 161 -22.51 -7.47 -1.30
CA ASP A 161 -22.24 -6.42 -2.29
C ASP A 161 -23.50 -5.62 -2.64
N THR A 162 -23.95 -4.80 -1.70
CA THR A 162 -25.13 -3.95 -1.87
C THR A 162 -25.03 -2.93 -2.99
N LYS A 163 -23.81 -2.60 -3.42
CA LYS A 163 -23.49 -1.65 -4.50
C LYS A 163 -23.36 -2.34 -5.85
N LYS A 164 -23.46 -3.66 -5.91
CA LYS A 164 -23.31 -4.50 -7.12
C LYS A 164 -21.99 -4.26 -7.85
N GLN A 165 -20.93 -4.02 -7.10
CA GLN A 165 -19.62 -3.70 -7.66
C GLN A 165 -18.96 -4.93 -8.30
N VAL A 166 -19.09 -6.12 -7.72
CA VAL A 166 -18.56 -7.36 -8.31
C VAL A 166 -19.10 -7.57 -9.71
N ALA A 167 -20.43 -7.46 -9.88
CA ALA A 167 -21.08 -7.58 -11.19
C ALA A 167 -20.72 -6.45 -12.18
N ALA A 168 -20.23 -5.32 -11.67
CA ALA A 168 -19.80 -4.17 -12.49
C ALA A 168 -18.32 -4.22 -12.91
N LEU A 169 -17.54 -5.19 -12.41
CA LEU A 169 -16.16 -5.44 -12.82
C LEU A 169 -16.14 -6.25 -14.14
N VAL A 170 -16.39 -5.58 -15.26
CA VAL A 170 -16.62 -6.22 -16.56
C VAL A 170 -15.49 -6.03 -17.58
N LYS A 171 -14.47 -5.25 -17.21
CA LYS A 171 -13.36 -4.92 -18.11
C LYS A 171 -12.11 -5.70 -17.72
N PRO A 172 -11.28 -6.14 -18.70
CA PRO A 172 -9.99 -6.72 -18.40
C PRO A 172 -9.08 -5.70 -17.70
N GLN A 173 -8.35 -6.14 -16.70
CA GLN A 173 -7.55 -5.29 -15.83
C GLN A 173 -6.07 -5.71 -15.84
N SER A 174 -5.14 -4.76 -15.85
CA SER A 174 -3.73 -5.04 -15.61
C SER A 174 -3.45 -5.18 -14.11
N LEU A 175 -2.56 -6.10 -13.74
CA LEU A 175 -2.03 -6.21 -12.39
C LEU A 175 -0.95 -5.14 -12.18
N ARG A 176 -1.07 -4.36 -11.11
CA ARG A 176 -0.23 -3.20 -10.85
C ARG A 176 0.24 -3.14 -9.40
N PHE A 177 1.38 -2.50 -9.23
CA PHE A 177 1.98 -2.22 -7.92
C PHE A 177 2.54 -0.81 -7.98
N ASN A 178 2.28 0.01 -6.98
CA ASN A 178 2.88 1.35 -6.96
C ASN A 178 3.26 1.81 -5.54
N ILE A 179 4.11 2.83 -5.50
CA ILE A 179 4.41 3.62 -4.31
C ILE A 179 4.38 5.08 -4.69
N TRP A 180 3.52 5.84 -4.03
CA TRP A 180 3.25 7.23 -4.35
C TRP A 180 2.83 8.04 -3.12
N SER A 181 2.43 9.29 -3.31
CA SER A 181 1.96 10.17 -2.25
C SER A 181 0.70 10.91 -2.71
N SER A 182 -0.31 10.94 -1.86
CA SER A 182 -1.55 11.70 -2.09
C SER A 182 -1.50 13.08 -1.44
N ALA A 183 -2.21 14.02 -2.06
CA ALA A 183 -2.47 15.34 -1.49
C ALA A 183 -3.53 15.30 -0.38
N SER A 184 -4.30 14.21 -0.26
CA SER A 184 -5.33 14.03 0.77
C SER A 184 -4.72 13.65 2.11
N THR A 185 -4.29 14.66 2.88
CA THR A 185 -3.68 14.43 4.21
C THR A 185 -4.63 13.81 5.22
N GLU A 186 -5.93 13.95 5.04
CA GLU A 186 -6.92 13.26 5.89
C GLU A 186 -6.93 11.77 5.66
N TRP A 187 -6.65 11.30 4.44
CA TRP A 187 -6.57 9.89 4.09
C TRP A 187 -5.23 9.29 4.46
N VAL A 188 -4.11 9.92 4.06
CA VAL A 188 -2.77 9.29 4.15
C VAL A 188 -1.83 9.96 5.15
N GLY A 189 -2.20 11.09 5.74
CA GLY A 189 -1.32 11.90 6.58
C GLY A 189 -0.47 12.87 5.76
N THR A 190 0.44 13.55 6.43
CA THR A 190 1.31 14.56 5.80
C THR A 190 2.64 13.96 5.41
N LEU A 191 3.01 14.11 4.13
CA LEU A 191 4.33 13.73 3.63
C LEU A 191 5.38 14.71 4.13
N TYR A 192 6.45 14.17 4.75
CA TYR A 192 7.64 14.93 5.11
C TYR A 192 8.88 14.36 4.41
N GLN A 193 9.71 15.25 3.90
CA GLN A 193 10.94 14.86 3.19
C GLN A 193 11.86 13.98 4.04
N LYS A 194 11.86 14.11 5.36
CA LYS A 194 12.67 13.31 6.29
C LYS A 194 12.32 11.82 6.29
N ASN A 195 11.10 11.48 5.88
CA ASN A 195 10.64 10.08 5.80
C ASN A 195 11.06 9.39 4.49
N ILE A 196 11.64 10.12 3.54
CA ILE A 196 11.98 9.65 2.20
C ILE A 196 13.51 9.57 2.05
N PRO A 197 14.08 8.50 1.48
CA PRO A 197 13.40 7.47 0.65
C PRO A 197 12.75 6.35 1.45
N ILE A 198 11.73 5.72 0.86
CA ILE A 198 11.12 4.46 1.31
C ILE A 198 10.96 3.51 0.14
N THR A 199 10.83 2.22 0.42
CA THR A 199 10.80 1.17 -0.60
C THR A 199 9.75 0.12 -0.28
N GLN A 200 8.92 -0.23 -1.26
CA GLN A 200 8.13 -1.44 -1.29
C GLN A 200 8.97 -2.53 -1.93
N GLU A 201 9.07 -3.70 -1.29
CA GLU A 201 9.84 -4.84 -1.75
C GLU A 201 8.91 -5.99 -2.15
N ILE A 202 9.15 -6.62 -3.31
CA ILE A 202 8.35 -7.73 -3.82
C ILE A 202 9.31 -8.88 -4.12
N ASP A 203 9.11 -10.00 -3.41
CA ASP A 203 9.92 -11.22 -3.51
C ASP A 203 9.49 -12.03 -4.75
N TYR A 204 8.18 -12.29 -4.86
CA TYR A 204 7.60 -12.93 -6.03
C TYR A 204 6.18 -12.43 -6.33
N ILE A 205 5.76 -12.64 -7.57
CA ILE A 205 4.38 -12.49 -8.02
C ILE A 205 3.93 -13.79 -8.69
N LYS A 206 2.73 -14.29 -8.31
CA LYS A 206 2.07 -15.43 -8.95
C LYS A 206 0.72 -15.03 -9.49
N VAL A 207 0.42 -15.48 -10.69
CA VAL A 207 -0.89 -15.30 -11.31
C VAL A 207 -1.47 -16.65 -11.67
N TYR A 208 -2.78 -16.78 -11.44
CA TYR A 208 -3.55 -17.98 -11.72
C TYR A 208 -4.72 -17.61 -12.63
N ASP A 209 -4.90 -18.37 -13.69
CA ASP A 209 -6.10 -18.31 -14.52
C ASP A 209 -7.29 -18.91 -13.75
N TYR A 210 -8.47 -18.33 -13.95
CA TYR A 210 -9.73 -18.83 -13.43
C TYR A 210 -10.51 -19.53 -14.53
N ASP A 211 -10.85 -20.80 -14.32
CA ASP A 211 -11.74 -21.56 -15.19
C ASP A 211 -13.19 -21.36 -14.74
N THR A 212 -13.97 -20.69 -15.57
CA THR A 212 -15.38 -20.38 -15.28
C THR A 212 -16.31 -21.59 -15.34
N GLU A 213 -15.90 -22.69 -15.99
CA GLU A 213 -16.70 -23.91 -16.07
C GLU A 213 -16.53 -24.79 -14.83
N THR A 214 -15.29 -24.88 -14.34
CA THR A 214 -14.96 -25.71 -13.17
C THR A 214 -14.91 -24.95 -11.86
N GLY A 215 -14.80 -23.62 -11.90
CA GLY A 215 -14.65 -22.76 -10.72
C GLY A 215 -13.28 -22.89 -10.06
N THR A 216 -12.24 -23.33 -10.78
CA THR A 216 -10.91 -23.61 -10.24
C THR A 216 -9.86 -22.61 -10.72
N PHE A 217 -8.82 -22.42 -9.90
CA PHE A 217 -7.64 -21.64 -10.25
C PHE A 217 -6.49 -22.56 -10.65
N THR A 218 -5.82 -22.24 -11.77
CA THR A 218 -4.62 -22.94 -12.24
C THR A 218 -3.49 -21.95 -12.39
N GLU A 219 -2.32 -22.24 -11.80
CA GLU A 219 -1.16 -21.36 -11.91
C GLU A 219 -0.80 -21.14 -13.39
N LYS A 220 -0.76 -19.87 -13.76
CA LYS A 220 -0.40 -19.42 -15.10
C LYS A 220 1.08 -19.16 -15.21
N TRP A 221 1.64 -18.40 -14.25
CA TRP A 221 3.06 -18.11 -14.15
C TRP A 221 3.44 -17.58 -12.77
N THR A 222 4.72 -17.72 -12.46
CA THR A 222 5.41 -17.09 -11.34
C THR A 222 6.55 -16.24 -11.86
N ASP A 223 6.78 -15.08 -11.25
CA ASP A 223 7.96 -14.24 -11.45
C ASP A 223 8.68 -14.05 -10.12
N GLU A 224 9.89 -14.57 -10.00
CA GLU A 224 10.75 -14.50 -8.81
C GLU A 224 11.82 -13.40 -8.93
N PHE A 225 11.72 -12.57 -9.95
CA PHE A 225 12.59 -11.42 -10.20
C PHE A 225 14.10 -11.70 -10.24
N ASP A 226 14.49 -12.85 -10.82
CA ASP A 226 15.90 -13.07 -11.17
C ASP A 226 16.45 -11.95 -12.06
N SER A 227 15.58 -11.36 -12.87
CA SER A 227 15.83 -10.20 -13.70
C SER A 227 14.53 -9.48 -14.04
N PHE A 228 14.61 -8.24 -14.56
CA PHE A 228 13.42 -7.52 -15.02
C PHE A 228 12.98 -8.04 -16.40
N ASP A 229 11.82 -8.70 -16.46
CA ASP A 229 11.20 -9.13 -17.72
C ASP A 229 10.35 -8.01 -18.34
N SER A 230 10.90 -7.28 -19.30
CA SER A 230 10.21 -6.21 -20.01
C SER A 230 9.10 -6.69 -20.98
N LYS A 231 8.99 -7.99 -21.24
CA LYS A 231 7.87 -8.55 -22.00
C LYS A 231 6.63 -8.71 -21.13
N ARG A 232 6.85 -8.99 -19.84
CA ARG A 232 5.80 -9.15 -18.84
C ARG A 232 5.40 -7.81 -18.20
N TRP A 233 6.37 -6.95 -17.91
CA TRP A 233 6.21 -5.76 -17.09
C TRP A 233 6.56 -4.46 -17.81
N GLY A 234 5.71 -3.46 -17.61
CA GLY A 234 6.02 -2.07 -17.87
C GLY A 234 6.32 -1.29 -16.58
N ARG A 235 6.95 -0.13 -16.74
CA ARG A 235 7.29 0.80 -15.66
C ARG A 235 6.56 2.12 -15.88
N GLY A 236 5.89 2.64 -14.84
CA GLY A 236 5.17 3.91 -14.87
C GLY A 236 6.09 5.10 -15.19
N ASN A 237 5.58 6.01 -16.01
CA ASN A 237 6.23 7.28 -16.34
C ASN A 237 5.17 8.37 -16.55
N TRP A 238 4.42 8.67 -15.52
CA TRP A 238 3.33 9.66 -15.53
C TRP A 238 3.19 10.31 -14.15
N THR A 239 2.49 11.43 -14.11
CA THR A 239 2.20 12.12 -12.85
C THR A 239 1.02 11.46 -12.16
N MET A 240 1.22 11.12 -10.88
CA MET A 240 0.19 10.66 -9.96
C MET A 240 0.07 11.71 -8.85
N GLU A 241 -0.98 12.52 -8.89
CA GLU A 241 -1.19 13.65 -7.96
C GLU A 241 0.07 14.52 -7.78
N ASN A 242 0.74 14.41 -6.64
CA ASN A 242 1.91 15.22 -6.28
C ASN A 242 3.26 14.52 -6.48
N VAL A 243 3.29 13.36 -7.12
CA VAL A 243 4.54 12.67 -7.50
C VAL A 243 4.60 12.40 -8.99
N LEU A 244 5.80 12.37 -9.55
CA LEU A 244 6.07 11.82 -10.87
C LEU A 244 6.60 10.39 -10.71
N GLU A 245 5.89 9.43 -11.27
CA GLU A 245 6.38 8.06 -11.35
C GLU A 245 7.50 7.95 -12.37
N ARG A 246 8.57 7.23 -11.99
CA ARG A 246 9.77 7.13 -12.80
C ARG A 246 10.19 5.69 -13.04
N PRO A 247 10.48 5.30 -14.28
CA PRO A 247 11.01 3.96 -14.58
C PRO A 247 12.25 3.59 -13.78
N LYS A 248 13.14 4.56 -13.48
CA LYS A 248 14.36 4.34 -12.70
C LYS A 248 14.12 4.00 -11.22
N ASN A 249 12.91 4.25 -10.71
CA ASN A 249 12.52 3.91 -9.34
C ASN A 249 11.96 2.47 -9.22
N VAL A 250 11.84 1.75 -10.35
CA VAL A 250 11.48 0.34 -10.42
C VAL A 250 12.73 -0.46 -10.77
N VAL A 251 13.30 -1.16 -9.80
CA VAL A 251 14.58 -1.88 -9.97
C VAL A 251 14.47 -3.31 -9.42
N VAL A 252 15.25 -4.22 -9.98
CA VAL A 252 15.47 -5.56 -9.44
C VAL A 252 16.87 -5.58 -8.86
N GLU A 253 16.99 -5.91 -7.58
CA GLU A 253 18.25 -6.00 -6.84
C GLU A 253 18.20 -7.24 -5.95
N ASP A 254 19.16 -8.15 -6.09
CA ASP A 254 19.30 -9.38 -5.29
C ASP A 254 18.05 -10.29 -5.30
N GLY A 255 17.41 -10.45 -6.47
CA GLY A 255 16.20 -11.24 -6.61
C GLY A 255 14.92 -10.59 -6.02
N ILE A 256 14.99 -9.33 -5.66
CA ILE A 256 13.86 -8.57 -5.11
C ILE A 256 13.51 -7.42 -6.06
N LEU A 257 12.27 -7.32 -6.47
CA LEU A 257 11.76 -6.12 -7.13
C LEU A 257 11.53 -5.04 -6.07
N LYS A 258 12.06 -3.84 -6.31
CA LYS A 258 11.96 -2.68 -5.42
C LYS A 258 11.28 -1.52 -6.13
N LEU A 259 10.19 -1.04 -5.54
CA LEU A 259 9.53 0.19 -5.93
C LEU A 259 9.93 1.28 -4.92
N LYS A 260 10.58 2.34 -5.41
CA LYS A 260 11.17 3.37 -4.54
C LYS A 260 10.41 4.68 -4.63
N LEU A 261 10.03 5.24 -3.49
CA LEU A 261 9.63 6.64 -3.39
C LEU A 261 10.85 7.46 -3.00
N THR A 262 11.24 8.38 -3.85
CA THR A 262 12.48 9.16 -3.72
C THR A 262 12.22 10.66 -3.77
N LYS A 263 13.23 11.47 -3.43
CA LYS A 263 13.16 12.94 -3.50
C LYS A 263 14.42 13.50 -4.14
N GLU A 264 14.28 14.67 -4.77
CA GLU A 264 15.37 15.48 -5.29
C GLU A 264 15.11 16.95 -4.95
N LEU A 265 16.16 17.72 -4.67
CA LEU A 265 16.03 19.19 -4.51
C LEU A 265 15.49 19.81 -5.80
N LYS A 266 14.64 20.84 -5.64
CA LYS A 266 14.11 21.66 -6.75
C LYS A 266 15.18 22.51 -7.39
#